data_a232d594a3ec5f5d8d7c96bddb3908c7
#
_entry.id   a232d594a3ec5f5d8d7c96bddb3908c7
#
_cell.length_a   1.000
_cell.length_b   1.000
_cell.length_c   1.000
_cell.angle_alpha   90.00
_cell.angle_beta   90.00
_cell.angle_gamma   90.00
#
_symmetry.space_group_name_H-M   'P 1'
#
loop_
_entity.id
_entity.type
_entity.pdbx_description
1 polymer ?
#
loop_
_entity_poly.entity_id
_entity_poly.type
_entity_poly.pdbx_seq_one_letter_code
_entity_poly.pdbx_strand_id
1 'polypeptide(L)'
;LRESSSAAEKLVEQIYRFWRSGDLRIERNWNGXXDQPQNIPYSXSACLLPDDRLYLESSNPQQLWKIATWNVNSIRTRLPLLLQWLKEHNPDVVCLQETKVEDALFPVWDLQQAGYEAVFSGQKSYNGVAILSKHPIQDVRHGFSNGFDPENARLIAATISGMRMVNVYVPQGQNTESDKFKYKLNFFAELIQEFQAEKNSDKAFAIMGDFNIAPHTDDLSNPESMRGKVSFHPEEHALLAELTAIGLNDLFRKFDQRSGQFSWWDFRTRGFERDEGMRIDYILANSVLTSSCQACIIDTAAREQDRPSDHAPVIAEFEL
;
A
#
# COMPACT_ATOMS: atom_id res chain seq x y z
N LEU A 1 14.53 -31.65 49.90
CA LEU A 1 14.01 -32.22 48.63
C LEU A 1 12.50 -31.89 48.38
N ARG A 2 11.72 -31.43 49.39
CA ARG A 2 10.29 -31.11 49.21
C ARG A 2 10.04 -29.61 48.93
N GLU A 3 11.00 -28.71 49.19
CA GLU A 3 10.81 -27.27 48.94
C GLU A 3 11.13 -26.88 47.49
N SER A 4 11.95 -27.64 46.78
CA SER A 4 12.26 -27.34 45.38
C SER A 4 11.09 -27.69 44.43
N SER A 5 10.22 -28.65 44.84
CA SER A 5 9.03 -29.02 44.03
C SER A 5 8.01 -27.86 43.96
N SER A 6 7.83 -27.14 45.06
CA SER A 6 6.84 -26.04 45.15
C SER A 6 7.19 -24.83 44.29
N ALA A 7 8.48 -24.49 44.16
CA ALA A 7 8.92 -23.37 43.33
C ALA A 7 8.77 -23.69 41.85
N ALA A 8 9.10 -24.91 41.43
CA ALA A 8 8.93 -25.37 40.06
C ALA A 8 7.44 -25.42 39.65
N GLU A 9 6.59 -25.89 40.57
CA GLU A 9 5.13 -25.94 40.32
C GLU A 9 4.53 -24.53 40.16
N LYS A 10 4.94 -23.59 41.00
CA LYS A 10 4.51 -22.19 40.92
C LYS A 10 4.98 -21.52 39.62
N LEU A 11 6.20 -21.84 39.20
CA LEU A 11 6.77 -21.33 37.94
C LEU A 11 5.97 -21.85 36.73
N VAL A 12 5.68 -23.15 36.73
CA VAL A 12 4.88 -23.79 35.68
C VAL A 12 3.46 -23.21 35.63
N GLU A 13 2.85 -22.94 36.78
CA GLU A 13 1.51 -22.36 36.86
C GLU A 13 1.52 -20.89 36.37
N GLN A 14 2.56 -20.15 36.66
CA GLN A 14 2.75 -18.77 36.20
C GLN A 14 2.96 -18.72 34.68
N ILE A 15 3.78 -19.62 34.12
CA ILE A 15 4.00 -19.78 32.68
C ILE A 15 2.68 -20.18 31.98
N TYR A 16 1.88 -21.05 32.61
CA TYR A 16 0.59 -21.49 32.07
C TYR A 16 -0.45 -20.35 32.05
N ARG A 17 -0.44 -19.46 33.03
CA ARG A 17 -1.31 -18.28 33.05
C ARG A 17 -0.95 -17.29 31.94
N PHE A 18 0.33 -17.03 31.75
CA PHE A 18 0.80 -16.16 30.66
C PHE A 18 0.54 -16.78 29.30
N TRP A 19 0.69 -18.10 29.15
CA TRP A 19 0.37 -18.79 27.91
C TRP A 19 -1.11 -18.67 27.55
N ARG A 20 -2.00 -18.71 28.52
CA ARG A 20 -3.46 -18.56 28.29
C ARG A 20 -3.85 -17.13 27.93
N SER A 21 -3.09 -16.13 28.30
CA SER A 21 -3.36 -14.73 27.93
C SER A 21 -2.93 -14.38 26.50
N GLY A 22 -2.15 -15.27 25.86
CA GLY A 22 -1.64 -15.04 24.51
C GLY A 22 -0.38 -14.18 24.43
N ASP A 23 0.23 -13.88 25.57
CA ASP A 23 1.34 -12.92 25.68
C ASP A 23 2.72 -13.60 25.76
N LEU A 24 2.83 -14.89 25.44
CA LEU A 24 4.10 -15.60 25.64
C LEU A 24 4.48 -16.56 24.50
N ARG A 25 5.69 -16.41 24.00
CA ARG A 25 6.37 -17.39 23.15
C ARG A 25 7.58 -17.98 23.89
N ILE A 26 7.70 -19.32 23.92
CA ILE A 26 8.84 -20.00 24.55
C ILE A 26 9.72 -20.61 23.45
N GLU A 27 10.93 -20.12 23.28
CA GLU A 27 11.94 -20.81 22.48
C GLU A 27 12.67 -21.84 23.37
N ARG A 28 12.53 -23.11 23.01
CA ARG A 28 13.30 -24.16 23.67
C ARG A 28 14.58 -24.47 22.89
N ASN A 29 15.68 -24.26 23.54
CA ASN A 29 16.95 -24.88 23.12
C ASN A 29 17.07 -26.23 23.87
N TRP A 30 16.42 -27.28 23.33
CA TRP A 30 16.46 -28.61 23.92
C TRP A 30 16.95 -29.63 22.91
N ASN A 31 18.06 -30.33 23.26
CA ASN A 31 18.57 -31.45 22.49
C ASN A 31 17.88 -32.77 22.98
N GLY A 32 16.74 -33.04 22.49
CA GLY A 32 16.08 -34.36 22.76
C GLY A 32 14.62 -34.44 22.27
N UNK A 33 14.26 -35.39 21.58
CA UNK A 33 13.22 -35.68 20.77
C UNK A 33 11.93 -35.82 21.39
N UNK A 34 11.37 -35.44 20.96
CA UNK A 34 10.08 -35.84 21.08
C UNK A 34 9.10 -34.88 20.72
N ASP A 35 8.29 -35.04 20.35
CA ASP A 35 7.01 -34.60 19.81
C ASP A 35 6.87 -33.10 19.63
N GLN A 36 6.61 -32.68 18.42
CA GLN A 36 6.37 -31.32 18.00
C GLN A 36 4.96 -30.86 18.38
N PRO A 37 4.81 -29.79 19.16
CA PRO A 37 3.51 -29.06 19.19
C PRO A 37 3.42 -28.15 17.98
N GLN A 38 2.34 -28.27 17.24
CA GLN A 38 2.04 -27.46 16.05
C GLN A 38 1.59 -26.06 16.47
N ASN A 39 2.17 -25.03 15.82
CA ASN A 39 1.72 -23.64 15.76
C ASN A 39 1.64 -22.87 17.08
N ILE A 40 2.79 -22.31 17.47
CA ILE A 40 2.84 -21.24 18.48
C ILE A 40 3.32 -19.95 17.79
N PRO A 41 2.57 -18.86 17.77
CA PRO A 41 2.92 -17.70 16.93
C PRO A 41 3.66 -16.53 17.61
N TYR A 42 4.36 -16.71 18.74
CA TYR A 42 5.05 -15.61 19.43
C TYR A 42 6.43 -15.98 19.96
N SER A 43 7.42 -15.07 19.89
CA SER A 43 8.77 -15.34 20.39
C SER A 43 9.18 -14.52 21.61
N UNK A 44 9.53 -15.13 22.67
CA UNK A 44 9.97 -14.60 23.64
C UNK A 44 11.16 -15.03 23.98
N SER A 45 11.99 -14.20 24.13
CA SER A 45 13.29 -14.52 24.74
C SER A 45 13.21 -14.34 26.25
N ALA A 46 13.37 -15.42 26.98
CA ALA A 46 13.46 -15.36 28.45
C ALA A 46 14.94 -15.48 28.87
N CYS A 47 15.46 -14.49 29.57
CA CYS A 47 16.79 -14.53 30.18
C CYS A 47 16.67 -14.62 31.71
N LEU A 48 17.40 -15.55 32.30
CA LEU A 48 17.55 -15.65 33.76
C LEU A 48 18.65 -14.68 34.22
N LEU A 49 18.29 -13.75 35.10
CA LEU A 49 19.27 -12.89 35.77
C LEU A 49 19.87 -13.60 37.01
N PRO A 50 21.03 -13.13 37.53
CA PRO A 50 21.69 -13.77 38.64
C PRO A 50 20.93 -13.78 39.99
N ASP A 51 19.79 -13.07 40.05
CA ASP A 51 18.94 -12.99 41.25
C ASP A 51 17.64 -13.83 41.13
N ASP A 52 17.60 -14.78 40.21
CA ASP A 52 16.46 -15.68 39.95
C ASP A 52 15.14 -14.97 39.57
N ARG A 53 15.20 -13.74 39.07
CA ARG A 53 14.03 -13.09 38.49
C ARG A 53 13.97 -13.35 36.98
N LEU A 54 12.82 -13.82 36.55
CA LEU A 54 12.53 -13.98 35.11
C LEU A 54 12.15 -12.59 34.56
N TYR A 55 13.00 -12.05 33.69
CA TYR A 55 12.63 -10.92 32.88
C TYR A 55 12.10 -11.46 31.56
N LEU A 56 10.81 -11.28 31.36
CA LEU A 56 10.18 -11.57 30.09
C LEU A 56 10.19 -10.26 29.28
N GLU A 57 11.12 -10.13 28.36
CA GLU A 57 10.96 -9.10 27.34
C GLU A 57 9.78 -9.52 26.47
N SER A 58 8.64 -8.87 26.67
CA SER A 58 7.57 -8.90 25.69
C SER A 58 8.08 -8.16 24.44
N SER A 59 8.58 -8.89 23.45
CA SER A 59 8.60 -8.34 22.11
C SER A 59 7.12 -8.21 21.74
N ASN A 60 6.59 -7.04 21.84
CA ASN A 60 5.32 -6.71 21.19
C ASN A 60 5.48 -7.18 19.73
N PRO A 61 4.64 -8.06 19.20
CA PRO A 61 4.77 -8.38 17.78
C PRO A 61 4.63 -7.06 17.03
N GLN A 62 5.69 -6.66 16.39
CA GLN A 62 5.67 -5.45 15.58
C GLN A 62 4.52 -5.65 14.59
N GLN A 63 3.51 -4.84 14.73
CA GLN A 63 2.31 -4.94 13.90
C GLN A 63 2.72 -4.63 12.45
N LEU A 64 2.59 -5.62 11.57
CA LEU A 64 2.82 -5.40 10.14
C LEU A 64 1.68 -4.57 9.59
N TRP A 65 1.99 -3.36 9.18
CA TRP A 65 1.06 -2.47 8.51
C TRP A 65 0.99 -2.81 7.03
N LYS A 66 -0.21 -2.88 6.49
CA LYS A 66 -0.44 -3.07 5.05
C LYS A 66 -1.01 -1.79 4.46
N ILE A 67 -0.31 -1.24 3.49
CA ILE A 67 -0.74 -0.03 2.76
C ILE A 67 -0.88 -0.42 1.29
N ALA A 68 -2.01 -0.06 0.68
CA ALA A 68 -2.28 -0.46 -0.70
C ALA A 68 -2.74 0.72 -1.54
N THR A 69 -2.55 0.59 -2.85
CA THR A 69 -3.15 1.48 -3.84
C THR A 69 -3.85 0.66 -4.91
N TRP A 70 -5.03 1.12 -5.36
CA TRP A 70 -5.82 0.41 -6.37
C TRP A 70 -6.70 1.36 -7.18
N ASN A 71 -6.48 1.45 -8.47
CA ASN A 71 -7.45 2.06 -9.37
C ASN A 71 -8.63 1.08 -9.55
N VAL A 72 -9.79 1.44 -9.00
CA VAL A 72 -10.96 0.53 -8.98
C VAL A 72 -11.88 0.67 -10.21
N ASN A 73 -11.59 1.64 -11.07
CA ASN A 73 -12.36 1.87 -12.31
C ASN A 73 -13.89 1.79 -12.06
N SER A 74 -14.38 2.67 -11.19
CA SER A 74 -15.74 2.78 -10.62
C SER A 74 -15.93 1.97 -9.33
N ILE A 75 -15.93 2.69 -8.22
CA ILE A 75 -16.11 2.08 -6.90
C ILE A 75 -17.48 1.38 -6.78
N ARG A 76 -18.54 1.97 -7.37
CA ARG A 76 -19.87 1.37 -7.30
C ARG A 76 -19.94 0.02 -8.03
N THR A 77 -19.26 -0.07 -9.18
CA THR A 77 -19.23 -1.32 -9.95
C THR A 77 -18.40 -2.39 -9.24
N ARG A 78 -17.33 -1.99 -8.59
CA ARG A 78 -16.35 -2.89 -7.94
C ARG A 78 -16.60 -3.03 -6.42
N LEU A 79 -17.67 -2.45 -5.87
CA LEU A 79 -17.88 -2.47 -4.43
C LEU A 79 -17.91 -3.89 -3.84
N PRO A 80 -18.63 -4.87 -4.41
CA PRO A 80 -18.58 -6.22 -3.87
C PRO A 80 -17.17 -6.82 -3.85
N LEU A 81 -16.43 -6.63 -4.94
CA LEU A 81 -15.05 -7.11 -5.05
C LEU A 81 -14.14 -6.37 -4.05
N LEU A 82 -14.28 -5.04 -3.94
CA LEU A 82 -13.49 -4.25 -3.00
C LEU A 82 -13.72 -4.71 -1.55
N LEU A 83 -14.99 -4.91 -1.15
CA LEU A 83 -15.33 -5.34 0.21
C LEU A 83 -14.76 -6.74 0.51
N GLN A 84 -14.85 -7.65 -0.46
CA GLN A 84 -14.24 -8.98 -0.34
C GLN A 84 -12.73 -8.87 -0.19
N TRP A 85 -12.07 -8.08 -1.04
CA TRP A 85 -10.63 -7.88 -1.04
C TRP A 85 -10.14 -7.25 0.28
N LEU A 86 -10.88 -6.23 0.78
CA LEU A 86 -10.59 -5.61 2.09
C LEU A 86 -10.64 -6.64 3.22
N LYS A 87 -11.62 -7.55 3.19
CA LYS A 87 -11.75 -8.60 4.20
C LYS A 87 -10.60 -9.61 4.12
N GLU A 88 -10.20 -9.99 2.91
CA GLU A 88 -9.16 -11.02 2.68
C GLU A 88 -7.76 -10.51 3.03
N HIS A 89 -7.41 -9.31 2.55
CA HIS A 89 -6.07 -8.74 2.73
C HIS A 89 -5.91 -7.95 4.02
N ASN A 90 -7.04 -7.44 4.54
CA ASN A 90 -7.10 -6.71 5.80
C ASN A 90 -6.12 -5.53 5.88
N PRO A 91 -5.99 -4.69 4.83
CA PRO A 91 -5.02 -3.58 4.84
C PRO A 91 -5.38 -2.52 5.88
N ASP A 92 -4.37 -1.78 6.36
CA ASP A 92 -4.55 -0.66 7.27
C ASP A 92 -4.99 0.60 6.54
N VAL A 93 -4.42 0.83 5.34
CA VAL A 93 -4.74 1.99 4.49
C VAL A 93 -4.86 1.53 3.04
N VAL A 94 -5.87 2.07 2.33
CA VAL A 94 -6.02 1.83 0.88
C VAL A 94 -6.28 3.17 0.18
N CYS A 95 -5.49 3.47 -0.82
CA CYS A 95 -5.66 4.61 -1.71
C CYS A 95 -6.35 4.14 -2.99
N LEU A 96 -7.54 4.68 -3.27
CA LEU A 96 -8.34 4.31 -4.44
C LEU A 96 -8.31 5.42 -5.49
N GLN A 97 -8.26 5.04 -6.76
CA GLN A 97 -8.36 5.96 -7.89
C GLN A 97 -9.51 5.53 -8.79
N GLU A 98 -9.97 6.45 -9.61
CA GLU A 98 -11.11 6.29 -10.51
C GLU A 98 -12.38 5.79 -9.81
N THR A 99 -12.72 6.43 -8.69
CA THR A 99 -13.96 6.08 -7.98
C THR A 99 -15.21 6.36 -8.82
N LYS A 100 -15.15 7.34 -9.74
CA LYS A 100 -16.18 7.68 -10.76
C LYS A 100 -17.56 7.90 -10.15
N VAL A 101 -17.60 8.48 -8.96
CA VAL A 101 -18.84 8.73 -8.23
C VAL A 101 -18.73 10.09 -7.54
N GLU A 102 -19.81 10.87 -7.58
CA GLU A 102 -19.89 12.13 -6.84
C GLU A 102 -19.99 11.87 -5.33
N ASP A 103 -19.52 12.80 -4.51
CA ASP A 103 -19.38 12.63 -3.06
C ASP A 103 -20.66 12.15 -2.37
N ALA A 104 -21.82 12.69 -2.79
CA ALA A 104 -23.13 12.34 -2.21
C ALA A 104 -23.51 10.87 -2.40
N LEU A 105 -22.88 10.18 -3.36
CA LEU A 105 -23.17 8.77 -3.70
C LEU A 105 -22.02 7.83 -3.37
N PHE A 106 -20.99 8.34 -2.68
CA PHE A 106 -19.85 7.50 -2.28
C PHE A 106 -20.32 6.48 -1.23
N PRO A 107 -19.91 5.20 -1.32
CA PRO A 107 -20.47 4.13 -0.45
C PRO A 107 -19.85 4.13 0.96
N VAL A 108 -19.97 5.25 1.67
CA VAL A 108 -19.41 5.43 3.03
C VAL A 108 -19.90 4.37 3.98
N TRP A 109 -21.22 4.07 3.95
CA TRP A 109 -21.84 3.14 4.89
C TRP A 109 -21.23 1.72 4.75
N ASP A 110 -21.09 1.25 3.50
CA ASP A 110 -20.56 -0.10 3.24
C ASP A 110 -19.11 -0.23 3.74
N LEU A 111 -18.31 0.83 3.51
CA LEU A 111 -16.91 0.86 3.94
C LEU A 111 -16.79 0.93 5.46
N GLN A 112 -17.68 1.68 6.13
CA GLN A 112 -17.72 1.73 7.59
C GLN A 112 -18.10 0.36 8.18
N GLN A 113 -19.05 -0.36 7.56
CA GLN A 113 -19.37 -1.72 7.99
C GLN A 113 -18.21 -2.69 7.81
N ALA A 114 -17.32 -2.41 6.86
CA ALA A 114 -16.09 -3.17 6.65
C ALA A 114 -14.93 -2.72 7.58
N GLY A 115 -15.17 -1.72 8.45
CA GLY A 115 -14.19 -1.25 9.44
C GLY A 115 -13.28 -0.12 8.96
N TYR A 116 -13.66 0.61 7.90
CA TYR A 116 -12.84 1.67 7.33
C TYR A 116 -13.51 3.03 7.43
N GLU A 117 -12.78 4.03 7.93
CA GLU A 117 -13.08 5.43 7.68
C GLU A 117 -12.65 5.77 6.26
N ALA A 118 -13.30 6.76 5.65
CA ALA A 118 -12.98 7.17 4.29
C ALA A 118 -12.96 8.69 4.16
N VAL A 119 -11.95 9.20 3.48
CA VAL A 119 -11.94 10.58 2.96
C VAL A 119 -11.81 10.49 1.44
N PHE A 120 -12.52 11.34 0.74
CA PHE A 120 -12.63 11.21 -0.72
C PHE A 120 -12.89 12.56 -1.37
N SER A 121 -12.59 12.61 -2.65
CA SER A 121 -12.95 13.70 -3.55
C SER A 121 -13.45 13.03 -4.82
N GLY A 122 -14.73 13.22 -5.14
CA GLY A 122 -15.36 12.54 -6.25
C GLY A 122 -15.95 13.50 -7.27
N GLN A 123 -16.21 12.97 -8.45
CA GLN A 123 -16.96 13.68 -9.48
C GLN A 123 -17.72 12.68 -10.34
N LYS A 124 -18.76 13.14 -10.97
CA LYS A 124 -19.67 12.27 -11.74
C LYS A 124 -18.96 11.68 -12.95
N SER A 125 -18.99 10.36 -13.07
CA SER A 125 -18.56 9.57 -14.25
C SER A 125 -17.06 9.48 -14.49
N TYR A 126 -16.24 10.40 -13.95
CA TYR A 126 -14.80 10.47 -14.21
C TYR A 126 -14.04 10.64 -12.91
N ASN A 127 -12.73 10.38 -12.94
CA ASN A 127 -11.80 10.68 -11.87
C ASN A 127 -12.27 10.14 -10.51
N GLY A 128 -11.93 10.82 -9.43
CA GLY A 128 -12.28 10.46 -8.08
C GLY A 128 -11.16 9.70 -7.38
N VAL A 129 -10.79 10.19 -6.21
CA VAL A 129 -9.76 9.59 -5.35
C VAL A 129 -10.29 9.45 -3.94
N ALA A 130 -9.86 8.39 -3.24
CA ALA A 130 -10.27 8.15 -1.85
C ALA A 130 -9.13 7.52 -1.06
N ILE A 131 -9.08 7.81 0.23
CA ILE A 131 -8.21 7.12 1.19
C ILE A 131 -9.12 6.43 2.20
N LEU A 132 -8.99 5.11 2.31
CA LEU A 132 -9.68 4.29 3.31
C LEU A 132 -8.66 3.96 4.41
N SER A 133 -9.09 4.01 5.68
CA SER A 133 -8.19 3.71 6.79
C SER A 133 -8.95 3.05 7.95
N LYS A 134 -8.30 2.09 8.63
CA LYS A 134 -8.74 1.55 9.92
C LYS A 134 -8.36 2.48 11.07
N HIS A 135 -7.48 3.43 10.83
CA HIS A 135 -6.90 4.34 11.83
C HIS A 135 -7.39 5.75 11.57
N PRO A 136 -7.43 6.61 12.60
CA PRO A 136 -7.91 7.99 12.43
C PRO A 136 -7.19 8.73 11.30
N ILE A 137 -7.97 9.40 10.46
CA ILE A 137 -7.47 10.18 9.32
C ILE A 137 -7.40 11.65 9.72
N GLN A 138 -6.23 12.26 9.57
CA GLN A 138 -5.96 13.64 10.00
C GLN A 138 -5.41 14.47 8.84
N ASP A 139 -5.45 15.79 8.99
CA ASP A 139 -4.82 16.76 8.07
C ASP A 139 -5.20 16.49 6.60
N VAL A 140 -6.49 16.23 6.36
CA VAL A 140 -6.98 15.93 5.01
C VAL A 140 -6.86 17.16 4.13
N ARG A 141 -6.32 16.96 2.93
CA ARG A 141 -6.25 18.04 1.90
C ARG A 141 -6.73 17.48 0.56
N HIS A 142 -7.63 18.22 -0.06
CA HIS A 142 -8.18 17.90 -1.37
C HIS A 142 -7.48 18.76 -2.42
N GLY A 143 -6.91 18.13 -3.45
CA GLY A 143 -6.21 18.79 -4.54
C GLY A 143 -4.87 19.42 -4.13
N PHE A 144 -4.35 20.28 -4.99
CA PHE A 144 -3.07 20.97 -4.81
C PHE A 144 -3.21 22.18 -3.89
N SER A 145 -2.16 22.46 -3.12
CA SER A 145 -2.18 23.59 -2.15
C SER A 145 -2.28 24.97 -2.85
N ASN A 146 -1.75 25.07 -4.06
CA ASN A 146 -1.79 26.32 -4.84
C ASN A 146 -3.08 26.49 -5.64
N GLY A 147 -4.03 25.55 -5.51
CA GLY A 147 -5.32 25.61 -6.23
C GLY A 147 -5.24 25.19 -7.69
N PHE A 148 -4.18 24.52 -8.11
CA PHE A 148 -4.11 23.97 -9.46
C PHE A 148 -5.19 22.89 -9.62
N ASP A 149 -5.88 22.91 -10.77
CA ASP A 149 -6.82 21.87 -11.22
C ASP A 149 -7.95 21.58 -10.21
N PRO A 150 -8.66 22.60 -9.71
CA PRO A 150 -9.63 22.42 -8.63
C PRO A 150 -10.88 21.65 -9.05
N GLU A 151 -11.12 21.51 -10.35
CA GLU A 151 -12.32 20.85 -10.88
C GLU A 151 -12.16 19.36 -11.09
N ASN A 152 -10.93 18.84 -10.96
CA ASN A 152 -10.66 17.42 -11.18
C ASN A 152 -10.22 16.73 -9.89
N ALA A 153 -10.99 15.74 -9.48
CA ALA A 153 -10.76 14.94 -8.27
C ALA A 153 -9.65 13.91 -8.54
N ARG A 154 -8.38 14.36 -8.50
CA ARG A 154 -7.21 13.55 -8.87
C ARG A 154 -6.15 13.46 -7.79
N LEU A 155 -6.29 14.24 -6.70
CA LEU A 155 -5.30 14.23 -5.61
C LEU A 155 -6.01 14.43 -4.28
N ILE A 156 -5.68 13.57 -3.31
CA ILE A 156 -6.09 13.72 -1.92
C ILE A 156 -4.93 13.28 -1.04
N ALA A 157 -4.69 14.02 0.03
CA ALA A 157 -3.61 13.71 0.96
C ALA A 157 -4.14 13.71 2.39
N ALA A 158 -3.60 12.84 3.23
CA ALA A 158 -3.99 12.73 4.63
C ALA A 158 -2.82 12.24 5.47
N THR A 159 -2.90 12.48 6.78
CA THR A 159 -1.94 11.95 7.75
C THR A 159 -2.61 10.83 8.53
N ILE A 160 -1.99 9.65 8.57
CA ILE A 160 -2.50 8.47 9.28
C ILE A 160 -1.35 7.94 10.14
N SER A 161 -1.54 7.91 11.46
CA SER A 161 -0.52 7.46 12.44
C SER A 161 0.84 8.13 12.21
N GLY A 162 0.83 9.43 11.90
CA GLY A 162 2.05 10.22 11.67
C GLY A 162 2.66 10.08 10.29
N MET A 163 2.13 9.21 9.43
CA MET A 163 2.59 9.02 8.05
C MET A 163 1.79 9.91 7.10
N ARG A 164 2.47 10.72 6.30
CA ARG A 164 1.82 11.53 5.27
C ARG A 164 1.62 10.68 4.01
N MET A 165 0.36 10.44 3.66
CA MET A 165 -0.06 9.64 2.51
C MET A 165 -0.65 10.57 1.45
N VAL A 166 -0.18 10.45 0.22
CA VAL A 166 -0.72 11.18 -0.92
C VAL A 166 -1.24 10.17 -1.93
N ASN A 167 -2.51 10.27 -2.24
CA ASN A 167 -3.17 9.45 -3.26
C ASN A 167 -3.33 10.29 -4.53
N VAL A 168 -2.82 9.78 -5.64
CA VAL A 168 -2.84 10.52 -6.91
C VAL A 168 -3.40 9.66 -8.05
N TYR A 169 -4.19 10.30 -8.91
CA TYR A 169 -4.64 9.75 -10.19
C TYR A 169 -4.13 10.67 -11.29
N VAL A 170 -2.98 10.34 -11.86
CA VAL A 170 -2.33 11.14 -12.90
C VAL A 170 -3.14 11.05 -14.20
N PRO A 171 -3.36 12.17 -14.93
CA PRO A 171 -4.05 12.12 -16.22
C PRO A 171 -3.40 11.12 -17.20
N GLN A 172 -4.23 10.39 -17.95
CA GLN A 172 -3.75 9.40 -18.91
C GLN A 172 -3.01 10.05 -20.09
N GLY A 173 -3.52 11.20 -20.62
CA GLY A 173 -2.84 11.97 -21.66
C GLY A 173 -3.33 11.75 -23.09
N GLN A 174 -4.07 10.69 -23.36
CA GLN A 174 -4.71 10.34 -24.62
C GLN A 174 -3.70 10.08 -25.76
N ASN A 175 -3.06 11.12 -26.30
CA ASN A 175 -1.97 10.97 -27.30
C ASN A 175 -1.02 12.18 -27.16
N THR A 176 0.20 12.02 -27.63
CA THR A 176 1.29 12.96 -27.39
C THR A 176 1.10 14.35 -28.05
N GLU A 177 0.21 14.45 -29.04
CA GLU A 177 -0.09 15.72 -29.72
C GLU A 177 -1.27 16.47 -29.08
N SER A 178 -1.94 15.85 -28.09
CA SER A 178 -3.17 16.39 -27.51
C SER A 178 -2.89 17.40 -26.38
N ASP A 179 -3.84 18.26 -26.12
CA ASP A 179 -3.82 19.13 -24.94
C ASP A 179 -3.92 18.32 -23.64
N LYS A 180 -4.45 17.10 -23.71
CA LYS A 180 -4.49 16.19 -22.55
C LYS A 180 -3.10 15.69 -22.18
N PHE A 181 -2.19 15.54 -23.15
CA PHE A 181 -0.79 15.20 -22.86
C PHE A 181 -0.07 16.37 -22.18
N LYS A 182 -0.27 17.58 -22.69
CA LYS A 182 0.29 18.80 -22.06
C LYS A 182 -0.24 18.93 -20.62
N TYR A 183 -1.53 18.69 -20.43
CA TYR A 183 -2.15 18.72 -19.10
C TYR A 183 -1.51 17.68 -18.17
N LYS A 184 -1.24 16.46 -18.67
CA LYS A 184 -0.54 15.43 -17.91
C LYS A 184 0.86 15.90 -17.47
N LEU A 185 1.63 16.47 -18.40
CA LEU A 185 2.98 16.96 -18.08
C LEU A 185 2.91 18.10 -17.05
N ASN A 186 1.97 19.03 -17.20
CA ASN A 186 1.76 20.11 -16.23
C ASN A 186 1.34 19.56 -14.86
N PHE A 187 0.48 18.54 -14.82
CA PHE A 187 0.05 17.89 -13.59
C PHE A 187 1.27 17.31 -12.84
N PHE A 188 2.19 16.67 -13.57
CA PHE A 188 3.42 16.16 -12.97
C PHE A 188 4.31 17.27 -12.45
N ALA A 189 4.47 18.36 -13.20
CA ALA A 189 5.28 19.49 -12.75
C ALA A 189 4.72 20.08 -11.45
N GLU A 190 3.40 20.23 -11.37
CA GLU A 190 2.73 20.69 -10.14
C GLU A 190 2.90 19.70 -8.99
N LEU A 191 2.85 18.39 -9.26
CA LEU A 191 3.05 17.36 -8.26
C LEU A 191 4.48 17.43 -7.66
N ILE A 192 5.48 17.63 -8.52
CA ILE A 192 6.88 17.80 -8.10
C ILE A 192 6.99 19.06 -7.21
N GLN A 193 6.45 20.18 -7.66
CA GLN A 193 6.50 21.44 -6.90
C GLN A 193 5.79 21.31 -5.56
N GLU A 194 4.61 20.68 -5.53
CA GLU A 194 3.80 20.46 -4.32
C GLU A 194 4.56 19.72 -3.23
N PHE A 195 5.32 18.69 -3.62
CA PHE A 195 5.98 17.83 -2.65
C PHE A 195 7.50 18.01 -2.55
N GLN A 196 8.04 19.05 -3.21
CA GLN A 196 9.48 19.38 -3.13
C GLN A 196 9.94 19.58 -1.67
N ALA A 197 9.08 20.12 -0.81
CA ALA A 197 9.38 20.35 0.60
C ALA A 197 9.58 19.05 1.40
N GLU A 198 9.08 17.91 0.90
CA GLU A 198 9.27 16.61 1.54
C GLU A 198 10.68 16.04 1.32
N LYS A 199 11.44 16.63 0.41
CA LYS A 199 12.85 16.28 0.22
C LYS A 199 13.58 16.49 1.54
N ASN A 200 14.27 15.46 2.01
CA ASN A 200 14.98 15.45 3.30
C ASN A 200 14.06 15.48 4.53
N SER A 201 12.76 15.21 4.36
CA SER A 201 11.85 15.08 5.50
C SER A 201 12.23 13.86 6.34
N ASP A 202 12.26 14.02 7.67
CA ASP A 202 12.44 12.94 8.62
C ASP A 202 11.12 12.27 9.01
N LYS A 203 10.00 12.71 8.43
CA LYS A 203 8.68 12.12 8.65
C LYS A 203 8.37 11.10 7.56
N ALA A 204 7.65 10.06 7.93
CA ALA A 204 7.19 9.03 7.01
C ALA A 204 6.29 9.64 5.93
N PHE A 205 6.62 9.43 4.65
CA PHE A 205 5.94 10.06 3.51
C PHE A 205 5.87 9.10 2.33
N ALA A 206 4.69 9.01 1.69
CA ALA A 206 4.51 8.25 0.46
C ALA A 206 3.53 8.96 -0.49
N ILE A 207 3.84 8.90 -1.77
CA ILE A 207 2.91 9.22 -2.87
C ILE A 207 2.58 7.90 -3.57
N MET A 208 1.30 7.60 -3.71
CA MET A 208 0.88 6.35 -4.32
C MET A 208 -0.35 6.55 -5.20
N GLY A 209 -0.54 5.66 -6.14
CA GLY A 209 -1.68 5.74 -7.04
C GLY A 209 -1.37 5.24 -8.44
N ASP A 210 -2.24 5.65 -9.36
CA ASP A 210 -2.12 5.40 -10.79
C ASP A 210 -1.39 6.59 -11.43
N PHE A 211 -0.14 6.34 -11.82
CA PHE A 211 0.71 7.37 -12.44
C PHE A 211 0.58 7.43 -13.96
N ASN A 212 -0.05 6.42 -14.56
CA ASN A 212 -0.23 6.32 -16.02
C ASN A 212 1.09 6.42 -16.80
N ILE A 213 2.21 6.00 -16.19
CA ILE A 213 3.54 5.95 -16.82
C ILE A 213 4.18 4.60 -16.48
N ALA A 214 4.74 3.92 -17.48
CA ALA A 214 5.63 2.79 -17.30
C ALA A 214 7.07 3.32 -17.35
N PRO A 215 7.86 3.24 -16.27
CA PRO A 215 9.18 3.90 -16.25
C PRO A 215 10.25 3.21 -17.08
N HIS A 216 10.18 1.90 -17.24
CA HIS A 216 11.23 1.10 -17.90
C HIS A 216 10.63 0.11 -18.88
N THR A 217 11.48 -0.40 -19.80
CA THR A 217 11.09 -1.45 -20.75
C THR A 217 10.54 -2.70 -20.03
N ASP A 218 11.04 -3.00 -18.84
CA ASP A 218 10.59 -4.14 -18.04
C ASP A 218 9.16 -4.01 -17.52
N ASP A 219 8.61 -2.78 -17.57
CA ASP A 219 7.27 -2.45 -17.10
C ASP A 219 6.20 -2.52 -18.23
N LEU A 220 6.58 -3.05 -19.39
CA LEU A 220 5.72 -3.12 -20.58
C LEU A 220 5.83 -4.50 -21.22
N SER A 221 4.69 -5.03 -21.69
CA SER A 221 4.67 -6.26 -22.50
C SER A 221 5.29 -6.06 -23.89
N ASN A 222 5.15 -4.84 -24.45
CA ASN A 222 5.68 -4.54 -25.79
C ASN A 222 6.32 -3.14 -25.81
N PRO A 223 7.52 -2.98 -25.26
CA PRO A 223 8.15 -1.66 -25.14
C PRO A 223 8.47 -1.01 -26.49
N GLU A 224 8.82 -1.78 -27.51
CA GLU A 224 9.14 -1.22 -28.82
C GLU A 224 7.93 -0.54 -29.47
N SER A 225 6.75 -1.13 -29.34
CA SER A 225 5.52 -0.55 -29.89
C SER A 225 5.05 0.69 -29.09
N MET A 226 5.49 0.82 -27.85
CA MET A 226 5.10 1.92 -26.94
C MET A 226 6.09 3.10 -26.96
N ARG A 227 7.27 2.90 -27.51
CA ARG A 227 8.35 3.92 -27.52
C ARG A 227 7.85 5.26 -28.07
N GLY A 228 7.93 6.32 -27.25
CA GLY A 228 7.50 7.66 -27.62
C GLY A 228 5.99 7.90 -27.62
N LYS A 229 5.21 6.92 -27.18
CA LYS A 229 3.76 7.08 -26.97
C LYS A 229 3.45 7.43 -25.52
N VAL A 230 2.23 7.88 -25.29
CA VAL A 230 1.70 8.15 -23.95
C VAL A 230 1.88 6.92 -23.05
N SER A 231 2.27 7.14 -21.83
CA SER A 231 2.66 6.18 -20.80
C SER A 231 4.07 5.60 -20.98
N PHE A 232 4.76 5.90 -22.10
CA PHE A 232 6.15 5.51 -22.32
C PHE A 232 6.89 6.55 -23.18
N HIS A 233 6.81 7.82 -22.76
CA HIS A 233 7.36 8.97 -23.49
C HIS A 233 8.54 9.58 -22.71
N PRO A 234 9.60 10.04 -23.39
CA PRO A 234 10.78 10.60 -22.70
C PRO A 234 10.46 11.75 -21.73
N GLU A 235 9.51 12.63 -22.08
CA GLU A 235 9.11 13.73 -21.19
C GLU A 235 8.41 13.22 -19.92
N GLU A 236 7.59 12.16 -20.03
CA GLU A 236 6.98 11.51 -18.87
C GLU A 236 8.04 10.88 -17.96
N HIS A 237 9.02 10.20 -18.58
CA HIS A 237 10.13 9.57 -17.83
C HIS A 237 10.97 10.62 -17.10
N ALA A 238 11.25 11.77 -17.76
CA ALA A 238 12.01 12.86 -17.14
C ALA A 238 11.29 13.41 -15.89
N LEU A 239 9.98 13.63 -15.99
CA LEU A 239 9.18 14.13 -14.87
C LEU A 239 9.06 13.11 -13.75
N LEU A 240 8.90 11.83 -14.06
CA LEU A 240 8.85 10.79 -13.03
C LEU A 240 10.20 10.67 -12.33
N ALA A 241 11.31 10.78 -13.08
CA ALA A 241 12.66 10.79 -12.51
C ALA A 241 12.86 12.01 -11.59
N GLU A 242 12.37 13.18 -11.99
CA GLU A 242 12.41 14.40 -11.18
C GLU A 242 11.59 14.25 -9.90
N LEU A 243 10.40 13.64 -9.98
CA LEU A 243 9.57 13.37 -8.80
C LEU A 243 10.29 12.41 -7.83
N THR A 244 10.87 11.34 -8.36
CA THR A 244 11.60 10.39 -7.49
C THR A 244 12.87 11.01 -6.91
N ALA A 245 13.48 11.98 -7.60
CA ALA A 245 14.69 12.69 -7.13
C ALA A 245 14.45 13.56 -5.87
N ILE A 246 13.20 13.74 -5.43
CA ILE A 246 12.92 14.32 -4.11
C ILE A 246 13.19 13.33 -2.95
N GLY A 247 13.66 12.12 -3.26
CA GLY A 247 14.03 11.10 -2.28
C GLY A 247 13.03 9.96 -2.16
N LEU A 248 12.24 9.72 -3.21
CA LEU A 248 11.22 8.67 -3.23
C LEU A 248 11.74 7.40 -3.90
N ASN A 249 11.46 6.27 -3.30
CA ASN A 249 11.85 4.94 -3.78
C ASN A 249 10.62 4.17 -4.24
N ASP A 250 10.70 3.54 -5.39
CA ASP A 250 9.67 2.61 -5.87
C ASP A 250 9.73 1.33 -5.02
N LEU A 251 8.74 1.16 -4.16
CA LEU A 251 8.75 0.03 -3.22
C LEU A 251 8.63 -1.32 -3.91
N PHE A 252 7.91 -1.40 -5.03
CA PHE A 252 7.82 -2.67 -5.75
C PHE A 252 9.20 -3.08 -6.28
N ARG A 253 9.91 -2.16 -6.91
CA ARG A 253 11.24 -2.44 -7.50
C ARG A 253 12.33 -2.65 -6.44
N LYS A 254 12.10 -2.30 -5.17
CA LYS A 254 12.98 -2.71 -4.05
C LYS A 254 13.01 -4.23 -3.90
N PHE A 255 11.89 -4.93 -4.16
CA PHE A 255 11.74 -6.36 -3.89
C PHE A 255 11.69 -7.23 -5.16
N ASP A 256 11.19 -6.69 -6.27
CA ASP A 256 11.00 -7.48 -7.49
C ASP A 256 11.59 -6.74 -8.71
N GLN A 257 12.68 -7.30 -9.26
CA GLN A 257 13.38 -6.75 -10.42
C GLN A 257 13.01 -7.46 -11.72
N ARG A 258 12.07 -8.40 -11.68
CA ARG A 258 11.68 -9.17 -12.87
C ARG A 258 10.91 -8.28 -13.86
N SER A 259 11.14 -8.50 -15.14
CA SER A 259 10.31 -7.93 -16.20
C SER A 259 8.93 -8.59 -16.24
N GLY A 260 7.94 -7.94 -16.85
CA GLY A 260 6.62 -8.53 -17.07
C GLY A 260 5.75 -8.55 -15.82
N GLN A 261 6.06 -7.73 -14.82
CA GLN A 261 5.20 -7.59 -13.65
C GLN A 261 4.32 -6.35 -13.86
N PHE A 262 3.06 -6.56 -14.20
CA PHE A 262 2.16 -5.49 -14.62
C PHE A 262 1.10 -5.21 -13.56
N SER A 263 0.58 -3.96 -13.54
CA SER A 263 -0.53 -3.55 -12.68
C SER A 263 -1.79 -3.21 -13.46
N TRP A 264 -1.72 -3.12 -14.80
CA TRP A 264 -2.83 -2.75 -15.68
C TRP A 264 -2.83 -3.56 -16.98
N TRP A 265 -4.04 -3.90 -17.46
CA TRP A 265 -4.26 -4.62 -18.74
C TRP A 265 -5.54 -4.10 -19.41
N ASP A 266 -5.45 -3.71 -20.70
CA ASP A 266 -6.60 -3.16 -21.43
C ASP A 266 -7.73 -4.21 -21.58
N PHE A 267 -8.92 -3.88 -21.05
CA PHE A 267 -10.13 -4.69 -21.20
C PHE A 267 -10.50 -4.94 -22.67
N ARG A 268 -10.39 -3.89 -23.50
CA ARG A 268 -10.86 -3.92 -24.89
C ARG A 268 -10.09 -4.92 -25.73
N THR A 269 -8.83 -5.12 -25.40
CA THR A 269 -7.97 -6.05 -26.11
C THR A 269 -7.86 -7.41 -25.43
N ARG A 270 -8.54 -7.58 -24.26
CA ARG A 270 -8.40 -8.77 -23.42
C ARG A 270 -6.94 -8.99 -23.03
N GLY A 271 -6.29 -7.89 -22.65
CA GLY A 271 -4.84 -7.88 -22.36
C GLY A 271 -4.43 -8.85 -21.26
N PHE A 272 -5.27 -9.02 -20.22
CA PHE A 272 -4.95 -9.90 -19.09
C PHE A 272 -4.77 -11.35 -19.53
N GLU A 273 -5.69 -11.88 -20.38
CA GLU A 273 -5.60 -13.25 -20.87
C GLU A 273 -4.38 -13.47 -21.78
N ARG A 274 -3.87 -12.39 -22.39
CA ARG A 274 -2.71 -12.45 -23.29
C ARG A 274 -1.41 -12.03 -22.62
N ASP A 275 -1.48 -11.65 -21.34
CA ASP A 275 -0.38 -11.09 -20.57
C ASP A 275 0.23 -9.84 -21.26
N GLU A 276 -0.62 -9.01 -21.84
CA GLU A 276 -0.26 -7.76 -22.51
C GLU A 276 -0.61 -6.58 -21.58
N GLY A 277 0.30 -6.26 -20.68
CA GLY A 277 0.06 -5.27 -19.65
C GLY A 277 1.12 -4.20 -19.52
N MET A 278 0.92 -3.31 -18.53
CA MET A 278 1.85 -2.26 -18.13
C MET A 278 1.87 -2.14 -16.60
N ARG A 279 3.01 -1.80 -16.03
CA ARG A 279 3.08 -1.41 -14.61
C ARG A 279 3.03 0.12 -14.56
N ILE A 280 1.92 0.65 -14.06
CA ILE A 280 1.63 2.10 -14.03
C ILE A 280 1.12 2.56 -12.67
N ASP A 281 0.95 1.65 -11.71
CA ASP A 281 0.53 1.93 -10.34
C ASP A 281 1.72 1.75 -9.40
N TYR A 282 1.92 2.69 -8.48
CA TYR A 282 3.12 2.74 -7.64
C TYR A 282 2.80 3.09 -6.19
N ILE A 283 3.67 2.63 -5.29
CA ILE A 283 3.86 3.19 -3.95
C ILE A 283 5.29 3.72 -3.93
N LEU A 284 5.42 5.04 -4.00
CA LEU A 284 6.70 5.76 -3.94
C LEU A 284 6.88 6.31 -2.53
N ALA A 285 7.88 5.85 -1.81
CA ALA A 285 8.06 6.17 -0.40
C ALA A 285 9.44 6.77 -0.13
N ASN A 286 9.51 7.68 0.85
CA ASN A 286 10.78 8.25 1.27
C ASN A 286 11.61 7.21 2.07
N SER A 287 12.86 7.56 2.39
CA SER A 287 13.78 6.64 3.07
C SER A 287 13.24 6.14 4.41
N VAL A 288 12.48 6.98 5.13
CA VAL A 288 11.89 6.63 6.43
C VAL A 288 10.97 5.41 6.28
N LEU A 289 9.98 5.50 5.37
CA LEU A 289 9.06 4.38 5.10
C LEU A 289 9.76 3.23 4.37
N THR A 290 10.65 3.53 3.43
CA THR A 290 11.37 2.50 2.67
C THR A 290 12.17 1.57 3.59
N SER A 291 12.75 2.13 4.67
CA SER A 291 13.56 1.33 5.62
C SER A 291 12.73 0.32 6.40
N SER A 292 11.47 0.63 6.69
CA SER A 292 10.56 -0.27 7.42
C SER A 292 9.77 -1.21 6.49
N CYS A 293 9.89 -1.03 5.15
CA CYS A 293 9.14 -1.84 4.19
C CYS A 293 9.74 -3.24 4.06
N GLN A 294 8.92 -4.26 4.30
CA GLN A 294 9.31 -5.68 4.31
C GLN A 294 8.91 -6.41 3.02
N ALA A 295 7.88 -5.91 2.32
CA ALA A 295 7.41 -6.52 1.08
C ALA A 295 6.62 -5.49 0.26
N CYS A 296 6.62 -5.66 -1.06
CA CYS A 296 5.70 -4.94 -1.94
C CYS A 296 5.36 -5.84 -3.12
N ILE A 297 4.07 -6.06 -3.35
CA ILE A 297 3.59 -6.98 -4.39
C ILE A 297 2.49 -6.32 -5.23
N ILE A 298 2.29 -6.85 -6.43
CA ILE A 298 1.11 -6.57 -7.27
C ILE A 298 0.18 -7.78 -7.14
N ASP A 299 -1.04 -7.57 -6.66
CA ASP A 299 -2.01 -8.66 -6.43
C ASP A 299 -2.81 -8.92 -7.70
N THR A 300 -2.23 -9.69 -8.62
CA THR A 300 -2.88 -10.03 -9.89
C THR A 300 -4.11 -10.92 -9.71
N ALA A 301 -4.26 -11.61 -8.57
CA ALA A 301 -5.44 -12.45 -8.29
C ALA A 301 -6.75 -11.61 -8.28
N ALA A 302 -6.66 -10.32 -7.95
CA ALA A 302 -7.80 -9.42 -8.02
C ALA A 302 -8.34 -9.27 -9.47
N ARG A 303 -7.48 -9.46 -10.48
CA ARG A 303 -7.88 -9.42 -11.90
C ARG A 303 -8.65 -10.67 -12.36
N GLU A 304 -8.53 -11.76 -11.61
CA GLU A 304 -9.19 -13.04 -11.93
C GLU A 304 -10.63 -13.13 -11.38
N GLN A 305 -11.03 -12.16 -10.58
CA GLN A 305 -12.33 -12.14 -9.91
C GLN A 305 -13.46 -11.71 -10.87
N ASP A 306 -14.72 -11.84 -10.40
CA ASP A 306 -15.87 -11.39 -11.20
C ASP A 306 -15.87 -9.85 -11.29
N ARG A 307 -16.09 -9.34 -12.49
CA ARG A 307 -16.13 -7.89 -12.82
C ARG A 307 -14.94 -7.12 -12.26
N PRO A 308 -13.71 -7.56 -12.53
CA PRO A 308 -12.53 -6.92 -11.92
C PRO A 308 -12.34 -5.50 -12.44
N SER A 309 -11.46 -4.74 -11.78
CA SER A 309 -10.88 -3.53 -12.39
C SER A 309 -9.92 -3.96 -13.51
N ASP A 310 -9.57 -3.05 -14.41
CA ASP A 310 -8.47 -3.26 -15.36
C ASP A 310 -7.10 -3.11 -14.70
N HIS A 311 -7.08 -2.64 -13.44
CA HIS A 311 -5.87 -2.56 -12.61
C HIS A 311 -5.90 -3.62 -11.51
N ALA A 312 -4.72 -4.06 -11.09
CA ALA A 312 -4.47 -4.88 -9.91
C ALA A 312 -4.00 -4.01 -8.74
N PRO A 313 -4.38 -4.33 -7.48
CA PRO A 313 -3.84 -3.61 -6.33
C PRO A 313 -2.34 -3.78 -6.18
N VAL A 314 -1.65 -2.73 -5.72
CA VAL A 314 -0.27 -2.80 -5.25
C VAL A 314 -0.30 -2.70 -3.73
N ILE A 315 0.33 -3.66 -3.04
CA ILE A 315 0.30 -3.78 -1.57
C ILE A 315 1.72 -3.74 -1.05
N ALA A 316 2.00 -2.86 -0.09
CA ALA A 316 3.28 -2.84 0.63
C ALA A 316 3.05 -3.17 2.12
N GLU A 317 3.97 -3.93 2.70
CA GLU A 317 3.94 -4.33 4.11
C GLU A 317 5.09 -3.65 4.85
N PHE A 318 4.78 -3.08 6.01
CA PHE A 318 5.72 -2.28 6.79
C PHE A 318 5.77 -2.76 8.25
N GLU A 319 6.95 -2.77 8.80
CA GLU A 319 7.20 -3.00 10.22
C GLU A 319 7.31 -1.63 10.91
N LEU A 320 6.18 -1.13 11.52
CA LEU A 320 6.06 0.23 12.05
C LEU A 320 5.88 0.22 13.56
#